data_0fe31d9a43881880797fbea1a117eef8
#
_entry.id   0fe31d9a43881880797fbea1a117eef8
#
_cell.length_a   1.000
_cell.length_b   1.000
_cell.length_c   1.000
_cell.angle_alpha   90.00
_cell.angle_beta   90.00
_cell.angle_gamma   90.00
#
_symmetry.space_group_name_H-M   'P 1'
#
loop_
_entity.id
_entity.type
_entity.pdbx_description
1 polymer ?
#
loop_
_entity_poly.entity_id
_entity_poly.type
_entity_poly.pdbx_seq_one_letter_code
_entity_poly.pdbx_strand_id
1 'polypeptide(L)'
;TVPGDRNANFGMIGNELDNVPFAAKPAYVALAGYNKMMTNAEYVDGIEDIKEDNLTGTRAYRYRRQDGKQVIVLWTEYGAENIALDLGTDNVEVFDIYTNSVGAMKSAAGVYNFTSTFEPMYIVGDFGKLQRAESTVTVSDGRIRAVKLDAADIVINDTEGRNLRVE
;
A
#
# COMPACT_ATOMS: atom_id res chain seq x y z
N THR A 1 34.66 3.83 -10.64
CA THR A 1 33.76 4.96 -10.96
C THR A 1 34.58 6.21 -11.11
N VAL A 2 34.48 6.91 -12.23
CA VAL A 2 35.06 8.23 -12.38
C VAL A 2 34.28 9.17 -11.46
N PRO A 3 34.95 9.86 -10.51
CA PRO A 3 34.27 10.80 -9.64
C PRO A 3 33.58 11.87 -10.49
N GLY A 4 32.27 12.06 -10.29
CA GLY A 4 31.45 13.01 -11.07
C GLY A 4 30.71 12.44 -12.29
N ASP A 5 30.93 11.18 -12.64
CA ASP A 5 30.11 10.55 -13.67
C ASP A 5 28.72 10.20 -13.11
N ARG A 6 27.68 10.88 -13.63
CA ARG A 6 26.29 10.63 -13.23
C ARG A 6 25.83 9.20 -13.52
N ASN A 7 26.44 8.54 -14.50
CA ASN A 7 26.07 7.17 -14.92
C ASN A 7 26.75 6.10 -14.04
N ALA A 8 27.74 6.47 -13.25
CA ALA A 8 28.51 5.54 -12.43
C ALA A 8 27.68 4.80 -11.36
N ASN A 9 26.47 5.31 -11.06
CA ASN A 9 25.62 4.78 -10.00
C ASN A 9 24.35 4.07 -10.50
N PHE A 10 24.16 3.90 -11.80
CA PHE A 10 22.94 3.28 -12.36
C PHE A 10 22.90 1.75 -12.27
N GLY A 11 23.99 1.09 -11.90
CA GLY A 11 23.99 -0.37 -11.74
C GLY A 11 23.15 -0.81 -10.53
N MET A 12 22.60 -2.02 -10.62
CA MET A 12 21.87 -2.66 -9.51
C MET A 12 22.80 -3.27 -8.45
N ILE A 13 24.07 -3.43 -8.78
CA ILE A 13 25.11 -3.98 -7.92
C ILE A 13 26.22 -2.95 -7.81
N GLY A 14 26.79 -2.81 -6.64
CA GLY A 14 27.94 -1.96 -6.38
C GLY A 14 29.13 -2.39 -7.25
N ASN A 15 30.06 -1.46 -7.51
CA ASN A 15 31.28 -1.79 -8.24
C ASN A 15 32.39 -2.23 -7.27
N GLU A 16 33.54 -2.61 -7.81
CA GLU A 16 34.69 -3.07 -7.04
C GLU A 16 35.36 -2.00 -6.17
N LEU A 17 35.07 -0.71 -6.46
CA LEU A 17 35.65 0.43 -5.75
C LEU A 17 34.72 0.98 -4.65
N ASP A 18 33.52 0.41 -4.50
CA ASP A 18 32.60 0.79 -3.43
C ASP A 18 33.12 0.28 -2.07
N ASN A 19 32.71 0.91 -0.98
CA ASN A 19 33.09 0.50 0.38
C ASN A 19 32.75 -0.97 0.68
N VAL A 20 31.70 -1.48 0.05
CA VAL A 20 31.34 -2.91 0.03
C VAL A 20 31.24 -3.31 -1.42
N PRO A 21 32.31 -3.88 -2.00
CA PRO A 21 32.35 -4.28 -3.39
C PRO A 21 31.25 -5.26 -3.73
N PHE A 22 30.61 -5.06 -4.89
CA PHE A 22 29.54 -5.90 -5.43
C PHE A 22 28.31 -6.05 -4.54
N ALA A 23 28.12 -5.16 -3.57
CA ALA A 23 26.93 -5.14 -2.73
C ALA A 23 25.66 -4.91 -3.57
N ALA A 24 24.60 -5.65 -3.25
CA ALA A 24 23.28 -5.41 -3.84
C ALA A 24 22.78 -4.01 -3.44
N LYS A 25 22.41 -3.20 -4.42
CA LYS A 25 21.79 -1.89 -4.18
C LYS A 25 20.30 -2.06 -3.87
N PRO A 26 19.64 -1.08 -3.23
CA PRO A 26 18.22 -1.15 -2.92
C PRO A 26 17.34 -1.51 -4.13
N ALA A 27 17.66 -0.98 -5.31
CA ALA A 27 16.93 -1.30 -6.54
C ALA A 27 17.01 -2.79 -6.92
N TYR A 28 18.16 -3.46 -6.69
CA TYR A 28 18.30 -4.90 -6.90
C TYR A 28 17.43 -5.69 -5.92
N VAL A 29 17.43 -5.29 -4.65
CA VAL A 29 16.64 -5.96 -3.60
C VAL A 29 15.15 -5.79 -3.89
N ALA A 30 14.74 -4.59 -4.29
CA ALA A 30 13.34 -4.33 -4.69
C ALA A 30 12.91 -5.17 -5.91
N LEU A 31 13.78 -5.30 -6.94
CA LEU A 31 13.50 -6.15 -8.08
C LEU A 31 13.42 -7.63 -7.71
N ALA A 32 14.30 -8.10 -6.83
CA ALA A 32 14.24 -9.46 -6.31
C ALA A 32 12.95 -9.70 -5.52
N GLY A 33 12.53 -8.71 -4.73
CA GLY A 33 11.25 -8.69 -4.02
C GLY A 33 10.06 -8.77 -4.97
N TYR A 34 10.04 -7.92 -5.99
CA TYR A 34 9.03 -7.97 -7.04
C TYR A 34 8.95 -9.36 -7.70
N ASN A 35 10.07 -9.90 -8.11
CA ASN A 35 10.09 -11.23 -8.72
C ASN A 35 9.54 -12.31 -7.77
N LYS A 36 9.91 -12.28 -6.50
CA LYS A 36 9.39 -13.21 -5.49
C LYS A 36 7.87 -13.12 -5.34
N MET A 37 7.31 -11.91 -5.36
CA MET A 37 5.88 -11.68 -5.18
C MET A 37 5.07 -11.93 -6.46
N MET A 38 5.65 -11.63 -7.64
CA MET A 38 4.92 -11.49 -8.90
C MET A 38 5.26 -12.55 -9.95
N THR A 39 6.24 -13.47 -9.68
CA THR A 39 6.58 -14.51 -10.67
C THR A 39 5.35 -15.31 -11.08
N ASN A 40 5.08 -15.32 -12.41
CA ASN A 40 3.94 -15.98 -13.03
C ASN A 40 2.57 -15.59 -12.43
N ALA A 41 2.48 -14.38 -11.87
CA ALA A 41 1.22 -13.83 -11.38
C ALA A 41 0.39 -13.30 -12.57
N GLU A 42 -0.88 -13.65 -12.59
CA GLU A 42 -1.84 -13.21 -13.61
C GLU A 42 -2.67 -12.05 -13.06
N TYR A 43 -2.83 -11.01 -13.88
CA TYR A 43 -3.68 -9.87 -13.53
C TYR A 43 -5.14 -10.30 -13.42
N VAL A 44 -5.82 -9.83 -12.37
CA VAL A 44 -7.24 -10.09 -12.11
C VAL A 44 -8.06 -8.83 -12.33
N ASP A 45 -7.81 -7.79 -11.56
CA ASP A 45 -8.50 -6.51 -11.59
C ASP A 45 -7.67 -5.41 -10.88
N GLY A 46 -8.20 -4.18 -10.86
CA GLY A 46 -7.53 -3.08 -10.17
C GLY A 46 -8.45 -1.90 -9.92
N ILE A 47 -7.98 -1.04 -9.02
CA ILE A 47 -8.56 0.28 -8.72
C ILE A 47 -7.53 1.33 -9.08
N GLU A 48 -7.96 2.33 -9.83
CA GLU A 48 -7.21 3.53 -10.11
C GLU A 48 -8.02 4.74 -9.62
N ASP A 49 -7.49 5.42 -8.63
CA ASP A 49 -8.04 6.69 -8.14
C ASP A 49 -7.09 7.79 -8.60
N ILE A 50 -7.20 8.14 -9.87
CA ILE A 50 -6.36 9.15 -10.51
C ILE A 50 -7.10 10.48 -10.42
N LYS A 51 -6.47 11.48 -9.83
CA LYS A 51 -7.01 12.84 -9.76
C LYS A 51 -6.92 13.54 -11.12
N GLU A 52 -7.63 14.66 -11.29
CA GLU A 52 -7.75 15.38 -12.56
C GLU A 52 -6.41 15.81 -13.20
N ASP A 53 -5.35 15.96 -12.40
CA ASP A 53 -4.01 16.27 -12.86
C ASP A 53 -3.30 15.08 -13.55
N ASN A 54 -3.89 13.87 -13.49
CA ASN A 54 -3.32 12.59 -13.94
C ASN A 54 -1.94 12.23 -13.32
N LEU A 55 -1.50 12.97 -12.32
CA LEU A 55 -0.20 12.83 -11.67
C LEU A 55 -0.32 12.32 -10.23
N THR A 56 -1.47 12.54 -9.60
CA THR A 56 -1.73 12.10 -8.22
C THR A 56 -2.82 11.05 -8.18
N GLY A 57 -2.74 10.17 -7.21
CA GLY A 57 -3.74 9.14 -7.00
C GLY A 57 -3.16 7.81 -6.57
N THR A 58 -4.00 7.00 -6.00
CA THR A 58 -3.66 5.67 -5.51
C THR A 58 -4.02 4.62 -6.55
N ARG A 59 -3.13 3.66 -6.74
CA ARG A 59 -3.35 2.48 -7.57
C ARG A 59 -3.23 1.22 -6.74
N ALA A 60 -4.18 0.31 -6.95
CA ALA A 60 -4.18 -1.02 -6.36
C ALA A 60 -4.50 -2.04 -7.46
N TYR A 61 -3.56 -2.91 -7.78
CA TYR A 61 -3.75 -3.96 -8.78
C TYR A 61 -3.65 -5.32 -8.13
N ARG A 62 -4.65 -6.17 -8.38
CA ARG A 62 -4.73 -7.53 -7.87
C ARG A 62 -4.28 -8.53 -8.91
N TYR A 63 -3.46 -9.47 -8.45
CA TYR A 63 -2.92 -10.56 -9.25
C TYR A 63 -3.17 -11.89 -8.56
N ARG A 64 -3.30 -12.96 -9.35
CA ARG A 64 -3.35 -14.34 -8.85
C ARG A 64 -2.01 -15.01 -9.11
N ARG A 65 -1.43 -15.57 -8.08
CA ARG A 65 -0.17 -16.30 -8.13
C ARG A 65 -0.40 -17.77 -8.46
N GLN A 66 0.66 -18.46 -8.89
CA GLN A 66 0.60 -19.91 -9.19
C GLN A 66 0.31 -20.78 -7.96
N ASP A 67 0.67 -20.31 -6.75
CA ASP A 67 0.38 -21.00 -5.50
C ASP A 67 -1.09 -20.87 -5.06
N GLY A 68 -1.92 -20.22 -5.88
CA GLY A 68 -3.34 -19.98 -5.63
C GLY A 68 -3.62 -18.74 -4.77
N LYS A 69 -2.62 -18.19 -4.07
CA LYS A 69 -2.77 -16.95 -3.32
C LYS A 69 -2.90 -15.75 -4.26
N GLN A 70 -3.46 -14.69 -3.74
CA GLN A 70 -3.55 -13.43 -4.46
C GLN A 70 -2.60 -12.41 -3.82
N VAL A 71 -2.14 -11.48 -4.63
CA VAL A 71 -1.33 -10.34 -4.21
C VAL A 71 -1.92 -9.06 -4.78
N ILE A 72 -2.07 -8.04 -3.93
CA ILE A 72 -2.40 -6.68 -4.36
C ILE A 72 -1.12 -5.86 -4.25
N VAL A 73 -0.78 -5.16 -5.32
CA VAL A 73 0.28 -4.15 -5.33
C VAL A 73 -0.39 -2.80 -5.17
N LEU A 74 -0.06 -2.08 -4.10
CA LEU A 74 -0.65 -0.80 -3.73
C LEU A 74 0.42 0.27 -3.66
N TRP A 75 0.21 1.40 -4.36
CA TRP A 75 1.07 2.57 -4.27
C TRP A 75 0.32 3.85 -4.65
N THR A 76 0.92 5.01 -4.37
CA THR A 76 0.45 6.31 -4.85
C THR A 76 1.54 7.03 -5.64
N GLU A 77 1.19 7.85 -6.61
CA GLU A 77 2.17 8.52 -7.49
C GLU A 77 3.01 9.55 -6.73
N TYR A 78 2.40 10.31 -5.85
CA TYR A 78 3.06 11.35 -5.07
C TYR A 78 2.54 11.42 -3.64
N GLY A 79 3.47 11.66 -2.70
CA GLY A 79 3.14 11.85 -1.31
C GLY A 79 2.72 10.58 -0.59
N ALA A 80 1.73 10.70 0.27
CA ALA A 80 1.11 9.60 0.99
C ALA A 80 -0.40 9.82 1.05
N GLU A 81 -1.16 8.76 0.78
CA GLU A 81 -2.62 8.78 0.82
C GLU A 81 -3.16 7.65 1.71
N ASN A 82 -4.20 7.96 2.48
CA ASN A 82 -4.92 6.94 3.21
C ASN A 82 -6.03 6.37 2.32
N ILE A 83 -6.05 5.06 2.19
CA ILE A 83 -7.06 4.36 1.41
C ILE A 83 -7.68 3.23 2.22
N ALA A 84 -9.01 3.14 2.17
CA ALA A 84 -9.75 2.00 2.71
C ALA A 84 -10.09 1.05 1.57
N LEU A 85 -9.71 -0.23 1.72
CA LEU A 85 -9.98 -1.29 0.77
C LEU A 85 -10.85 -2.36 1.41
N ASP A 86 -11.96 -2.68 0.77
CA ASP A 86 -12.77 -3.85 1.09
C ASP A 86 -12.26 -5.04 0.26
N LEU A 87 -11.63 -5.98 0.95
CA LEU A 87 -10.97 -7.13 0.34
C LEU A 87 -11.78 -8.42 0.48
N GLY A 88 -12.89 -8.39 1.23
CA GLY A 88 -13.73 -9.55 1.46
C GLY A 88 -13.02 -10.70 2.15
N THR A 89 -12.03 -10.41 2.98
CA THR A 89 -11.31 -11.38 3.81
C THR A 89 -11.00 -10.79 5.18
N ASP A 90 -10.87 -11.63 6.19
CA ASP A 90 -10.59 -11.16 7.56
C ASP A 90 -9.11 -11.13 7.89
N ASN A 91 -8.25 -11.66 7.04
CA ASN A 91 -6.82 -11.73 7.30
C ASN A 91 -6.02 -11.43 6.04
N VAL A 92 -5.01 -10.57 6.19
CA VAL A 92 -4.03 -10.26 5.15
C VAL A 92 -2.63 -10.17 5.74
N GLU A 93 -1.62 -10.49 4.93
CA GLU A 93 -0.22 -10.24 5.23
C GLU A 93 0.26 -9.07 4.39
N VAL A 94 1.01 -8.16 4.99
CA VAL A 94 1.51 -6.95 4.33
C VAL A 94 3.04 -6.97 4.30
N PHE A 95 3.59 -6.62 3.15
CA PHE A 95 5.03 -6.59 2.90
C PHE A 95 5.42 -5.25 2.27
N ASP A 96 6.61 -4.76 2.61
CA ASP A 96 7.21 -3.61 1.94
C ASP A 96 7.76 -3.96 0.55
N ILE A 97 8.32 -2.97 -0.15
CA ILE A 97 8.93 -3.13 -1.48
C ILE A 97 10.08 -4.15 -1.48
N TYR A 98 10.74 -4.36 -0.35
CA TYR A 98 11.86 -5.30 -0.18
C TYR A 98 11.38 -6.68 0.28
N THR A 99 10.08 -6.89 0.38
CA THR A 99 9.43 -8.10 0.92
C THR A 99 9.71 -8.40 2.39
N ASN A 100 10.06 -7.38 3.17
CA ASN A 100 10.02 -7.51 4.62
C ASN A 100 8.57 -7.50 5.07
N SER A 101 8.23 -8.41 6.00
CA SER A 101 6.88 -8.40 6.58
C SER A 101 6.68 -7.15 7.42
N VAL A 102 5.65 -6.38 7.07
CA VAL A 102 5.17 -5.25 7.87
C VAL A 102 4.22 -5.75 8.98
N GLY A 103 3.64 -6.92 8.78
CA GLY A 103 2.78 -7.60 9.74
C GLY A 103 1.56 -8.23 9.10
N ALA A 104 0.80 -8.95 9.91
CA ALA A 104 -0.51 -9.45 9.56
C ALA A 104 -1.58 -8.48 10.08
N MET A 105 -2.55 -8.17 9.25
CA MET A 105 -3.69 -7.34 9.61
C MET A 105 -4.94 -8.20 9.69
N LYS A 106 -5.83 -7.86 10.62
CA LYS A 106 -7.13 -8.52 10.80
C LYS A 106 -8.25 -7.51 10.68
N SER A 107 -9.34 -7.93 10.08
CA SER A 107 -10.57 -7.14 9.99
C SER A 107 -11.77 -8.03 10.27
N ALA A 108 -12.75 -7.53 11.00
CA ALA A 108 -14.02 -8.22 11.24
C ALA A 108 -15.04 -8.04 10.09
N ALA A 109 -14.75 -7.15 9.14
CA ALA A 109 -15.67 -6.79 8.04
C ALA A 109 -15.00 -6.82 6.66
N GLY A 110 -13.76 -7.29 6.57
CA GLY A 110 -12.99 -7.35 5.32
C GLY A 110 -12.46 -5.98 4.84
N VAL A 111 -12.67 -4.89 5.60
CA VAL A 111 -12.20 -3.55 5.25
C VAL A 111 -10.90 -3.25 5.97
N TYR A 112 -9.91 -2.80 5.24
CA TYR A 112 -8.57 -2.45 5.74
C TYR A 112 -8.22 -1.02 5.37
N ASN A 113 -7.56 -0.31 6.28
CA ASN A 113 -7.02 1.02 6.04
C ASN A 113 -5.51 0.94 5.84
N PHE A 114 -5.04 1.44 4.71
CA PHE A 114 -3.63 1.49 4.37
C PHE A 114 -3.18 2.93 4.18
N THR A 115 -1.94 3.22 4.54
CA THR A 115 -1.27 4.43 4.08
C THR A 115 -0.44 4.06 2.87
N SER A 116 -0.90 4.45 1.69
CA SER A 116 -0.22 4.26 0.43
C SER A 116 0.83 5.35 0.24
N THR A 117 2.00 5.00 -0.25
CA THR A 117 3.09 5.90 -0.59
C THR A 117 3.58 5.63 -2.01
N PHE A 118 4.58 6.40 -2.49
CA PHE A 118 5.20 6.10 -3.79
C PHE A 118 6.00 4.77 -3.76
N GLU A 119 6.37 4.26 -2.60
CA GLU A 119 6.95 2.93 -2.46
C GLU A 119 5.83 1.89 -2.45
N PRO A 120 5.81 0.97 -3.45
CA PRO A 120 4.79 -0.06 -3.49
C PRO A 120 4.82 -0.98 -2.28
N MET A 121 3.64 -1.34 -1.78
CA MET A 121 3.48 -2.42 -0.83
C MET A 121 2.76 -3.60 -1.46
N TYR A 122 3.01 -4.79 -0.92
CA TYR A 122 2.33 -6.02 -1.32
C TYR A 122 1.40 -6.48 -0.21
N ILE A 123 0.13 -6.70 -0.54
CA ILE A 123 -0.87 -7.24 0.37
C ILE A 123 -1.21 -8.64 -0.14
N VAL A 124 -1.00 -9.66 0.68
CA VAL A 124 -1.15 -11.07 0.30
C VAL A 124 -2.30 -11.69 1.10
N GLY A 125 -3.18 -12.40 0.41
CA GLY A 125 -4.33 -13.06 1.03
C GLY A 125 -5.21 -13.78 0.02
N ASP A 126 -6.34 -14.27 0.51
CA ASP A 126 -7.42 -14.83 -0.31
C ASP A 126 -8.54 -13.78 -0.41
N PHE A 127 -8.51 -12.97 -1.46
CA PHE A 127 -9.41 -11.84 -1.61
C PHE A 127 -10.69 -12.24 -2.33
N GLY A 128 -11.84 -12.03 -1.69
CA GLY A 128 -13.14 -12.18 -2.33
C GLY A 128 -13.46 -11.06 -3.32
N LYS A 129 -12.90 -9.87 -3.09
CA LYS A 129 -13.09 -8.68 -3.92
C LYS A 129 -11.93 -7.70 -3.76
N LEU A 130 -11.88 -6.68 -4.63
CA LEU A 130 -11.05 -5.51 -4.48
C LEU A 130 -11.92 -4.29 -4.77
N GLN A 131 -12.31 -3.56 -3.74
CA GLN A 131 -13.14 -2.37 -3.85
C GLN A 131 -12.65 -1.28 -2.90
N ARG A 132 -12.77 -0.03 -3.32
CA ARG A 132 -12.58 1.08 -2.41
C ARG A 132 -13.76 1.10 -1.43
N ALA A 133 -13.45 1.18 -0.15
CA ALA A 133 -14.45 1.39 0.89
C ALA A 133 -14.42 2.86 1.33
N GLU A 134 -15.55 3.36 1.77
CA GLU A 134 -15.57 4.63 2.50
C GLU A 134 -14.90 4.41 3.86
N SER A 135 -14.07 5.37 4.27
CA SER A 135 -13.50 5.35 5.61
C SER A 135 -14.63 5.50 6.63
N THR A 136 -14.97 4.42 7.30
CA THR A 136 -16.00 4.47 8.35
C THR A 136 -15.37 4.89 9.66
N VAL A 137 -15.89 5.97 10.25
CA VAL A 137 -15.60 6.31 11.64
C VAL A 137 -16.52 5.48 12.52
N THR A 138 -15.95 4.56 13.28
CA THR A 138 -16.76 3.81 14.25
C THR A 138 -16.70 4.53 15.59
N VAL A 139 -17.86 4.97 16.07
CA VAL A 139 -18.02 5.53 17.41
C VAL A 139 -18.40 4.37 18.33
N SER A 140 -17.48 3.95 19.21
CA SER A 140 -17.78 3.01 20.28
C SER A 140 -17.63 3.74 21.61
N ASP A 141 -18.60 3.55 22.50
CA ASP A 141 -18.60 4.08 23.87
C ASP A 141 -18.45 5.62 23.99
N GLY A 142 -18.99 6.36 23.04
CA GLY A 142 -18.93 7.83 23.04
C GLY A 142 -17.52 8.39 22.80
N ARG A 143 -16.57 7.57 22.37
CA ARG A 143 -15.22 8.00 21.99
C ARG A 143 -15.02 7.79 20.50
N ILE A 144 -14.69 8.85 19.79
CA ILE A 144 -14.25 8.79 18.39
C ILE A 144 -12.79 8.36 18.42
N ARG A 145 -12.50 7.15 17.94
CA ARG A 145 -11.13 6.81 17.56
C ARG A 145 -10.95 7.29 16.14
N ALA A 146 -10.36 8.46 16.00
CA ALA A 146 -10.12 9.07 14.71
C ALA A 146 -9.21 8.18 13.86
N VAL A 147 -9.76 7.68 12.77
CA VAL A 147 -8.98 7.41 11.58
C VAL A 147 -8.81 8.77 10.90
N LYS A 148 -7.60 9.14 10.53
CA LYS A 148 -7.34 10.39 9.82
C LYS A 148 -8.14 10.36 8.52
N LEU A 149 -9.22 11.12 8.48
CA LEU A 149 -10.01 11.33 7.27
C LEU A 149 -9.35 12.45 6.48
N ASP A 150 -9.34 12.35 5.16
CA ASP A 150 -9.04 13.51 4.32
C ASP A 150 -10.01 14.64 4.65
N ALA A 151 -9.53 15.88 4.54
CA ALA A 151 -10.16 17.12 5.03
C ALA A 151 -11.44 17.55 4.31
N ALA A 152 -12.23 16.63 3.80
CA ALA A 152 -13.58 16.88 3.32
C ALA A 152 -14.56 16.56 4.45
N ASP A 153 -15.07 17.60 5.08
CA ASP A 153 -16.21 17.69 5.99
C ASP A 153 -16.65 16.37 6.67
N ILE A 154 -16.16 16.18 7.91
CA ILE A 154 -16.70 15.15 8.78
C ILE A 154 -18.11 15.61 9.20
N VAL A 155 -19.12 15.09 8.53
CA VAL A 155 -20.49 15.22 9.01
C VAL A 155 -20.75 14.09 10.00
N ILE A 156 -20.65 14.40 11.29
CA ILE A 156 -21.03 13.47 12.35
C ILE A 156 -22.53 13.69 12.61
N ASN A 157 -23.34 12.80 12.09
CA ASN A 157 -24.76 12.75 12.43
C ASN A 157 -24.91 12.00 13.76
N ASP A 158 -25.01 12.75 14.85
CA ASP A 158 -25.48 12.22 16.12
C ASP A 158 -27.00 12.22 16.12
N THR A 159 -27.61 11.06 16.21
CA THR A 159 -29.07 10.88 16.31
C THR A 159 -29.65 11.46 17.61
N GLU A 160 -28.82 11.87 18.57
CA GLU A 160 -29.23 12.45 19.87
C GLU A 160 -28.91 13.94 19.99
N GLY A 161 -28.44 14.61 18.94
CA GLY A 161 -28.28 16.08 18.91
C GLY A 161 -27.15 16.65 19.79
N ARG A 162 -26.13 15.83 20.10
CA ARG A 162 -24.97 16.26 20.90
C ARG A 162 -23.88 16.83 19.99
N ASN A 163 -23.39 18.02 20.32
CA ASN A 163 -22.23 18.61 19.66
C ASN A 163 -20.95 17.86 20.07
N LEU A 164 -20.32 17.17 19.13
CA LEU A 164 -19.03 16.53 19.33
C LEU A 164 -17.93 17.55 19.04
N ARG A 165 -17.02 17.74 19.96
CA ARG A 165 -15.82 18.55 19.81
C ARG A 165 -14.66 17.62 19.46
N VAL A 166 -14.01 17.88 18.34
CA VAL A 166 -12.76 17.19 17.95
C VAL A 166 -11.62 18.07 18.44
N GLU A 167 -10.76 17.54 19.32
CA GLU A 167 -9.51 18.17 19.75
C GLU A 167 -8.33 17.55 19.03
#